data_c4f7defb7aeb4682dcaaff902d9f3686
#
_entry.id   c4f7defb7aeb4682dcaaff902d9f3686
#
_cell.length_a   1.000
_cell.length_b   1.000
_cell.length_c   1.000
_cell.angle_alpha   90.00
_cell.angle_beta   90.00
_cell.angle_gamma   90.00
#
_symmetry.space_group_name_H-M   'P 1'
#
loop_
_entity.id
_entity.type
_entity.pdbx_description
1 polymer ?
#
loop_
_entity_poly.entity_id
_entity_poly.type
_entity_poly.pdbx_seq_one_letter_code
_entity_poly.pdbx_strand_id
1 'polypeptide(L)'
;LAGAPDGLDEDQLAMLRLEHQVLNPVLFELPHAADGRRPGDFAFTTLRNLVASAWFLLQWQQLQHSSDAAVAAIAAKAVKEARYHLQHATDWTLRLGDGTSDSHARMQAALERLWPYVGELFEADAVDEADVASGLAPNWASLREPWREQVLAVLAHATLRVPPDRPNAHAGRHGRHSEHLGHLLADLQYLQRAYPGGRW
;
A
#
# COMPACT_ATOMS: atom_id res chain seq x y z
N LEU A 1 2.63 -16.98 -16.19
CA LEU A 1 1.96 -17.15 -14.89
C LEU A 1 2.46 -18.41 -14.18
N ALA A 2 3.79 -18.51 -14.01
CA ALA A 2 4.39 -19.58 -13.23
C ALA A 2 3.84 -19.48 -11.79
N GLY A 3 3.23 -20.56 -11.31
CA GLY A 3 2.64 -20.64 -9.98
C GLY A 3 1.14 -20.29 -9.88
N ALA A 4 0.51 -19.81 -10.96
CA ALA A 4 -0.95 -19.71 -10.97
C ALA A 4 -1.58 -21.11 -11.04
N PRO A 5 -2.75 -21.33 -10.39
CA PRO A 5 -3.52 -22.53 -10.59
C PRO A 5 -3.79 -22.76 -12.08
N ASP A 6 -3.63 -24.00 -12.55
CA ASP A 6 -3.78 -24.33 -13.98
C ASP A 6 -5.12 -23.82 -14.54
N GLY A 7 -5.06 -23.08 -15.63
CA GLY A 7 -6.22 -22.61 -16.38
C GLY A 7 -6.78 -21.26 -15.93
N LEU A 8 -6.18 -20.56 -14.96
CA LEU A 8 -6.57 -19.19 -14.63
C LEU A 8 -5.74 -18.16 -15.41
N ASP A 9 -6.41 -17.20 -16.02
CA ASP A 9 -5.80 -16.02 -16.65
C ASP A 9 -5.61 -14.86 -15.67
N GLU A 10 -4.99 -13.78 -16.15
CA GLU A 10 -4.71 -12.58 -15.35
C GLU A 10 -5.98 -11.90 -14.84
N ASP A 11 -7.05 -11.88 -15.63
CA ASP A 11 -8.32 -11.29 -15.23
C ASP A 11 -8.97 -12.10 -14.10
N GLN A 12 -8.94 -13.42 -14.19
CA GLN A 12 -9.45 -14.30 -13.14
C GLN A 12 -8.67 -14.16 -11.84
N LEU A 13 -7.34 -13.98 -11.93
CA LEU A 13 -6.48 -13.81 -10.76
C LEU A 13 -6.61 -12.44 -10.10
N ALA A 14 -6.83 -11.38 -10.87
CA ALA A 14 -6.86 -10.02 -10.37
C ALA A 14 -8.30 -9.47 -10.23
N MET A 15 -9.13 -9.63 -11.28
CA MET A 15 -10.40 -8.91 -11.42
C MET A 15 -11.64 -9.71 -11.06
N LEU A 16 -11.54 -11.04 -10.84
CA LEU A 16 -12.70 -11.87 -10.52
C LEU A 16 -12.68 -12.46 -9.10
N ARG A 17 -11.74 -12.03 -8.27
CA ARG A 17 -11.67 -12.46 -6.87
C ARG A 17 -12.83 -11.91 -6.06
N LEU A 18 -13.33 -12.72 -5.13
CA LEU A 18 -14.25 -12.28 -4.11
C LEU A 18 -13.51 -11.52 -3.00
N GLU A 19 -14.23 -10.71 -2.25
CA GLU A 19 -13.66 -9.85 -1.19
C GLU A 19 -12.71 -10.62 -0.25
N HIS A 20 -13.14 -11.77 0.28
CA HIS A 20 -12.35 -12.60 1.19
C HIS A 20 -11.11 -13.26 0.54
N GLN A 21 -11.01 -13.22 -0.79
CA GLN A 21 -9.88 -13.75 -1.57
C GLN A 21 -8.83 -12.68 -1.89
N VAL A 22 -9.15 -11.42 -1.62
CA VAL A 22 -8.23 -10.30 -1.75
C VAL A 22 -7.45 -10.17 -0.44
N LEU A 23 -6.12 -10.16 -0.49
CA LEU A 23 -5.25 -10.18 0.69
C LEU A 23 -4.35 -8.92 0.73
N ASN A 24 -4.91 -7.76 0.43
CA ASN A 24 -4.20 -6.50 0.49
C ASN A 24 -4.36 -5.82 1.86
N PRO A 25 -3.36 -5.04 2.30
CA PRO A 25 -3.48 -4.22 3.51
C PRO A 25 -4.65 -3.24 3.43
N VAL A 26 -5.40 -3.11 4.52
CA VAL A 26 -6.57 -2.22 4.62
C VAL A 26 -6.23 -0.76 4.32
N LEU A 27 -4.99 -0.34 4.52
CA LEU A 27 -4.49 0.98 4.14
C LEU A 27 -4.85 1.38 2.70
N PHE A 28 -4.89 0.42 1.77
CA PHE A 28 -5.12 0.66 0.34
C PHE A 28 -6.59 0.73 -0.06
N GLU A 29 -7.49 0.29 0.79
CA GLU A 29 -8.94 0.32 0.53
C GLU A 29 -9.65 1.50 1.20
N LEU A 30 -8.97 2.24 2.08
CA LEU A 30 -9.56 3.39 2.74
C LEU A 30 -9.94 4.50 1.75
N PRO A 31 -11.08 5.19 1.95
CA PRO A 31 -11.50 6.29 1.09
C PRO A 31 -10.54 7.47 1.20
N HIS A 32 -10.52 8.32 0.16
CA HIS A 32 -9.63 9.49 0.07
C HIS A 32 -10.01 10.66 1.00
N ALA A 33 -10.91 10.46 1.93
CA ALA A 33 -11.32 11.50 2.88
C ALA A 33 -11.31 10.96 4.31
N ALA A 34 -10.88 11.80 5.25
CA ALA A 34 -10.79 11.41 6.65
C ALA A 34 -12.14 11.02 7.27
N ASP A 35 -13.25 11.59 6.80
CA ASP A 35 -14.60 11.31 7.28
C ASP A 35 -15.42 10.38 6.36
N GLY A 36 -14.85 9.94 5.25
CA GLY A 36 -15.53 9.08 4.25
C GLY A 36 -16.72 9.71 3.53
N ARG A 37 -17.04 10.98 3.82
CA ARG A 37 -18.25 11.67 3.34
C ARG A 37 -17.98 12.80 2.36
N ARG A 38 -16.75 13.32 2.34
CA ARG A 38 -16.36 14.43 1.45
C ARG A 38 -15.67 13.89 0.20
N PRO A 39 -15.74 14.63 -0.92
CA PRO A 39 -14.84 14.38 -2.05
C PRO A 39 -13.40 14.34 -1.58
N GLY A 40 -12.55 13.54 -2.23
CA GLY A 40 -11.21 13.23 -1.82
C GLY A 40 -10.40 14.40 -1.24
N ASP A 41 -9.66 14.14 -0.19
CA ASP A 41 -8.77 15.09 0.46
C ASP A 41 -7.33 14.84 -0.02
N PHE A 42 -6.70 15.85 -0.59
CA PHE A 42 -5.35 15.75 -1.09
C PHE A 42 -4.33 15.44 0.03
N ALA A 43 -4.56 15.94 1.24
CA ALA A 43 -3.73 15.61 2.41
C ALA A 43 -3.74 14.10 2.70
N PHE A 44 -4.92 13.49 2.65
CA PHE A 44 -5.07 12.05 2.86
C PHE A 44 -4.35 11.25 1.77
N THR A 45 -4.55 11.63 0.51
CA THR A 45 -3.88 10.99 -0.63
C THR A 45 -2.36 11.13 -0.53
N THR A 46 -1.86 12.29 -0.18
CA THR A 46 -0.42 12.58 -0.04
C THR A 46 0.22 11.72 1.03
N LEU A 47 -0.37 11.67 2.23
CA LEU A 47 0.17 10.87 3.33
C LEU A 47 0.08 9.37 3.06
N ARG A 48 -1.02 8.88 2.46
CA ARG A 48 -1.08 7.49 2.04
C ARG A 48 0.00 7.16 1.02
N ASN A 49 0.24 8.05 0.06
CA ASN A 49 1.31 7.88 -0.91
C ASN A 49 2.70 7.92 -0.27
N LEU A 50 2.95 8.76 0.73
CA LEU A 50 4.22 8.76 1.47
C LEU A 50 4.47 7.40 2.13
N VAL A 51 3.50 6.92 2.90
CA VAL A 51 3.56 5.65 3.63
C VAL A 51 3.76 4.48 2.67
N ALA A 52 2.94 4.41 1.61
CA ALA A 52 2.98 3.34 0.63
C ALA A 52 4.24 3.36 -0.23
N SER A 53 4.66 4.54 -0.73
CA SER A 53 5.82 4.63 -1.61
C SER A 53 7.13 4.34 -0.88
N ALA A 54 7.25 4.72 0.40
CA ALA A 54 8.39 4.35 1.23
C ALA A 54 8.47 2.82 1.39
N TRP A 55 7.34 2.17 1.64
CA TRP A 55 7.25 0.72 1.76
C TRP A 55 7.56 0.02 0.42
N PHE A 56 6.94 0.45 -0.68
CA PHE A 56 7.20 -0.11 -2.01
C PHE A 56 8.66 0.06 -2.44
N LEU A 57 9.28 1.21 -2.17
CA LEU A 57 10.68 1.41 -2.51
C LEU A 57 11.59 0.39 -1.83
N LEU A 58 11.39 0.17 -0.53
CA LEU A 58 12.17 -0.82 0.22
C LEU A 58 11.92 -2.25 -0.29
N GLN A 59 10.67 -2.59 -0.60
CA GLN A 59 10.35 -3.88 -1.19
C GLN A 59 11.07 -4.10 -2.53
N TRP A 60 10.95 -3.15 -3.46
CA TRP A 60 11.57 -3.26 -4.77
C TRP A 60 13.10 -3.31 -4.68
N GLN A 61 13.70 -2.56 -3.74
CA GLN A 61 15.14 -2.63 -3.49
C GLN A 61 15.58 -4.03 -3.07
N GLN A 62 14.83 -4.71 -2.22
CA GLN A 62 15.14 -6.08 -1.81
C GLN A 62 14.84 -7.10 -2.91
N LEU A 63 13.73 -6.96 -3.61
CA LEU A 63 13.35 -7.87 -4.70
C LEU A 63 14.31 -7.85 -5.91
N GLN A 64 15.17 -6.84 -6.04
CA GLN A 64 16.27 -6.87 -7.02
C GLN A 64 17.25 -8.04 -6.79
N HIS A 65 17.25 -8.60 -5.58
CA HIS A 65 18.09 -9.73 -5.18
C HIS A 65 17.30 -11.06 -5.13
N SER A 66 16.09 -11.10 -5.71
CA SER A 66 15.27 -12.31 -5.77
C SER A 66 16.00 -13.43 -6.48
N SER A 67 15.79 -14.67 -6.01
CA SER A 67 16.26 -15.89 -6.66
C SER A 67 15.61 -16.09 -8.05
N ASP A 68 14.44 -15.48 -8.30
CA ASP A 68 13.80 -15.45 -9.62
C ASP A 68 14.29 -14.25 -10.45
N ALA A 69 14.97 -14.55 -11.56
CA ALA A 69 15.55 -13.52 -12.43
C ALA A 69 14.49 -12.59 -13.06
N ALA A 70 13.26 -13.08 -13.31
CA ALA A 70 12.19 -12.25 -13.86
C ALA A 70 11.66 -11.25 -12.79
N VAL A 71 11.49 -11.70 -11.56
CA VAL A 71 11.14 -10.85 -10.42
C VAL A 71 12.23 -9.80 -10.19
N ALA A 72 13.50 -10.19 -10.16
CA ALA A 72 14.63 -9.27 -10.01
C ALA A 72 14.68 -8.20 -11.11
N ALA A 73 14.43 -8.58 -12.37
CA ALA A 73 14.41 -7.67 -13.51
C ALA A 73 13.25 -6.65 -13.43
N ILE A 74 12.06 -7.10 -13.00
CA ILE A 74 10.90 -6.24 -12.78
C ILE A 74 11.21 -5.25 -11.66
N ALA A 75 11.76 -5.73 -10.53
CA ALA A 75 12.12 -4.92 -9.39
C ALA A 75 13.15 -3.84 -9.74
N ALA A 76 14.15 -4.17 -10.56
CA ALA A 76 15.17 -3.20 -11.02
C ALA A 76 14.56 -2.02 -11.81
N LYS A 77 13.48 -2.25 -12.53
CA LYS A 77 12.72 -1.18 -13.21
C LYS A 77 11.87 -0.40 -12.22
N ALA A 78 11.12 -1.11 -11.37
CA ALA A 78 10.17 -0.54 -10.42
C ALA A 78 10.82 0.38 -9.37
N VAL A 79 12.06 0.11 -8.94
CA VAL A 79 12.81 0.98 -8.00
C VAL A 79 12.89 2.43 -8.47
N LYS A 80 13.06 2.67 -9.76
CA LYS A 80 13.18 4.05 -10.30
C LYS A 80 11.87 4.81 -10.14
N GLU A 81 10.78 4.15 -10.43
CA GLU A 81 9.44 4.69 -10.35
C GLU A 81 9.00 4.88 -8.88
N ALA A 82 9.25 3.88 -8.04
CA ALA A 82 8.98 3.97 -6.59
C ALA A 82 9.74 5.12 -5.92
N ARG A 83 11.00 5.37 -6.33
CA ARG A 83 11.78 6.50 -5.85
C ARG A 83 11.17 7.84 -6.25
N TYR A 84 10.69 7.97 -7.47
CA TYR A 84 9.99 9.17 -7.94
C TYR A 84 8.70 9.41 -7.14
N HIS A 85 7.89 8.38 -6.93
CA HIS A 85 6.66 8.47 -6.14
C HIS A 85 6.93 8.87 -4.70
N LEU A 86 7.96 8.30 -4.08
CA LEU A 86 8.35 8.67 -2.73
C LEU A 86 8.82 10.13 -2.65
N GLN A 87 9.65 10.58 -3.59
CA GLN A 87 10.10 11.97 -3.64
C GLN A 87 8.93 12.92 -3.79
N HIS A 88 8.02 12.65 -4.72
CA HIS A 88 6.82 13.44 -4.93
C HIS A 88 5.94 13.53 -3.67
N ALA A 89 5.67 12.39 -3.02
CA ALA A 89 4.89 12.35 -1.80
C ALA A 89 5.59 13.08 -0.63
N THR A 90 6.91 12.96 -0.52
CA THR A 90 7.73 13.69 0.45
C THR A 90 7.62 15.20 0.25
N ASP A 91 7.83 15.69 -0.96
CA ASP A 91 7.77 17.12 -1.27
C ASP A 91 6.41 17.74 -0.93
N TRP A 92 5.32 17.03 -1.25
CA TRP A 92 3.98 17.50 -0.90
C TRP A 92 3.68 17.39 0.60
N THR A 93 4.18 16.35 1.28
CA THR A 93 4.04 16.23 2.73
C THR A 93 4.70 17.40 3.44
N LEU A 94 5.92 17.78 3.04
CA LEU A 94 6.63 18.93 3.60
C LEU A 94 5.88 20.23 3.34
N ARG A 95 5.48 20.49 2.09
CA ARG A 95 4.78 21.72 1.71
C ARG A 95 3.45 21.92 2.42
N LEU A 96 2.68 20.84 2.58
CA LEU A 96 1.36 20.90 3.23
C LEU A 96 1.48 20.89 4.76
N GLY A 97 2.43 20.14 5.31
CA GLY A 97 2.64 20.06 6.76
C GLY A 97 3.18 21.35 7.37
N ASP A 98 4.15 21.98 6.71
CA ASP A 98 4.75 23.27 7.12
C ASP A 98 4.15 24.48 6.37
N GLY A 99 2.95 24.31 5.80
CA GLY A 99 2.28 25.34 5.02
C GLY A 99 1.37 26.24 5.86
N THR A 100 0.09 26.30 5.48
CA THR A 100 -0.91 27.05 6.23
C THR A 100 -1.46 26.25 7.40
N SER A 101 -2.09 26.93 8.38
CA SER A 101 -2.76 26.25 9.49
C SER A 101 -3.85 25.27 9.02
N ASP A 102 -4.57 25.58 7.93
CA ASP A 102 -5.57 24.68 7.35
C ASP A 102 -4.91 23.43 6.74
N SER A 103 -3.86 23.59 5.90
CA SER A 103 -3.17 22.45 5.31
C SER A 103 -2.53 21.56 6.37
N HIS A 104 -1.89 22.15 7.39
CA HIS A 104 -1.32 21.43 8.52
C HIS A 104 -2.38 20.61 9.28
N ALA A 105 -3.51 21.22 9.60
CA ALA A 105 -4.59 20.54 10.32
C ALA A 105 -5.16 19.36 9.51
N ARG A 106 -5.31 19.51 8.19
CA ARG A 106 -5.72 18.41 7.30
C ARG A 106 -4.71 17.28 7.23
N MET A 107 -3.41 17.62 7.13
CA MET A 107 -2.33 16.63 7.16
C MET A 107 -2.30 15.86 8.48
N GLN A 108 -2.44 16.56 9.61
CA GLN A 108 -2.46 15.93 10.92
C GLN A 108 -3.67 14.99 11.08
N ALA A 109 -4.88 15.42 10.69
CA ALA A 109 -6.08 14.58 10.72
C ALA A 109 -5.96 13.34 9.80
N ALA A 110 -5.37 13.50 8.62
CA ALA A 110 -5.11 12.40 7.71
C ALA A 110 -4.09 11.40 8.28
N LEU A 111 -3.04 11.89 8.93
CA LEU A 111 -2.05 11.04 9.60
C LEU A 111 -2.68 10.22 10.73
N GLU A 112 -3.49 10.86 11.58
CA GLU A 112 -4.21 10.19 12.67
C GLU A 112 -5.16 9.10 12.17
N ARG A 113 -5.78 9.31 11.01
CA ARG A 113 -6.66 8.33 10.37
C ARG A 113 -5.91 7.14 9.76
N LEU A 114 -4.75 7.38 9.13
CA LEU A 114 -3.99 6.36 8.41
C LEU A 114 -3.08 5.53 9.32
N TRP A 115 -2.55 6.13 10.38
CA TRP A 115 -1.50 5.53 11.20
C TRP A 115 -1.86 4.15 11.80
N PRO A 116 -3.09 3.91 12.27
CA PRO A 116 -3.48 2.59 12.79
C PRO A 116 -3.35 1.43 11.80
N TYR A 117 -3.36 1.70 10.49
CA TYR A 117 -3.30 0.69 9.44
C TYR A 117 -1.88 0.39 8.94
N VAL A 118 -0.89 1.18 9.39
CA VAL A 118 0.50 1.05 8.92
C VAL A 118 1.15 -0.25 9.37
N GLY A 119 0.80 -0.75 10.55
CA GLY A 119 1.39 -1.96 11.13
C GLY A 119 1.26 -3.18 10.23
N GLU A 120 0.14 -3.29 9.53
CA GLU A 120 -0.20 -4.40 8.65
C GLU A 120 0.77 -4.56 7.45
N LEU A 121 1.43 -3.49 7.03
CA LEU A 121 2.42 -3.52 5.95
C LEU A 121 3.61 -4.45 6.24
N PHE A 122 3.87 -4.75 7.50
CA PHE A 122 5.02 -5.50 7.97
C PHE A 122 4.65 -6.85 8.60
N GLU A 123 3.37 -7.22 8.52
CA GLU A 123 2.93 -8.55 8.91
C GLU A 123 3.34 -9.57 7.86
N ALA A 124 3.76 -10.75 8.30
CA ALA A 124 4.11 -11.87 7.45
C ALA A 124 3.12 -13.02 7.67
N ASP A 125 2.90 -13.81 6.63
CA ASP A 125 2.11 -15.02 6.67
C ASP A 125 2.94 -16.24 6.22
N ALA A 126 2.32 -17.42 6.14
CA ALA A 126 3.02 -18.64 5.75
C ALA A 126 3.54 -18.61 4.30
N VAL A 127 2.93 -17.80 3.42
CA VAL A 127 3.41 -17.62 2.03
C VAL A 127 4.68 -16.78 2.07
N ASP A 128 4.67 -15.68 2.81
CA ASP A 128 5.86 -14.83 2.98
C ASP A 128 7.04 -15.62 3.57
N GLU A 129 6.78 -16.51 4.55
CA GLU A 129 7.81 -17.36 5.13
C GLU A 129 8.41 -18.33 4.11
N ALA A 130 7.57 -18.92 3.25
CA ALA A 130 8.02 -19.79 2.16
C ALA A 130 8.83 -19.02 1.11
N ASP A 131 8.43 -17.80 0.78
CA ASP A 131 9.14 -16.93 -0.16
C ASP A 131 10.52 -16.53 0.37
N VAL A 132 10.64 -16.25 1.67
CA VAL A 132 11.92 -16.02 2.34
C VAL A 132 12.81 -17.26 2.28
N ALA A 133 12.25 -18.44 2.59
CA ALA A 133 13.00 -19.70 2.60
C ALA A 133 13.53 -20.08 1.21
N SER A 134 12.80 -19.74 0.14
CA SER A 134 13.22 -19.98 -1.24
C SER A 134 14.14 -18.88 -1.82
N GLY A 135 14.32 -17.78 -1.10
CA GLY A 135 15.05 -16.60 -1.57
C GLY A 135 14.27 -15.76 -2.60
N LEU A 136 12.99 -16.03 -2.80
CA LEU A 136 12.15 -15.30 -3.74
C LEU A 136 11.90 -13.85 -3.27
N ALA A 137 11.58 -13.69 -1.99
CA ALA A 137 11.30 -12.39 -1.39
C ALA A 137 12.04 -12.19 -0.07
N PRO A 138 12.20 -10.93 0.40
CA PRO A 138 12.78 -10.65 1.71
C PRO A 138 11.79 -10.89 2.84
N ASN A 139 12.31 -10.93 4.07
CA ASN A 139 11.46 -10.83 5.25
C ASN A 139 10.85 -9.42 5.36
N TRP A 140 9.57 -9.29 5.10
CA TRP A 140 8.87 -8.00 5.11
C TRP A 140 8.92 -7.30 6.47
N ALA A 141 8.93 -8.06 7.57
CA ALA A 141 9.05 -7.48 8.91
C ALA A 141 10.38 -6.72 9.10
N SER A 142 11.45 -7.13 8.41
CA SER A 142 12.76 -6.47 8.48
C SER A 142 12.75 -5.06 7.85
N LEU A 143 11.76 -4.74 7.02
CA LEU A 143 11.62 -3.42 6.39
C LEU A 143 11.02 -2.37 7.33
N ARG A 144 10.48 -2.78 8.50
CA ARG A 144 9.79 -1.87 9.43
C ARG A 144 10.69 -0.75 9.92
N GLU A 145 11.89 -1.08 10.40
CA GLU A 145 12.78 -0.05 10.98
C GLU A 145 13.34 0.92 9.93
N PRO A 146 13.86 0.48 8.77
CA PRO A 146 14.27 1.40 7.72
C PRO A 146 13.12 2.29 7.21
N TRP A 147 11.92 1.71 7.08
CA TRP A 147 10.73 2.46 6.70
C TRP A 147 10.36 3.51 7.76
N ARG A 148 10.37 3.10 9.03
CA ARG A 148 10.03 3.96 10.16
C ARG A 148 10.99 5.15 10.24
N GLU A 149 12.27 4.91 10.16
CA GLU A 149 13.30 5.96 10.14
C GLU A 149 13.03 6.99 9.02
N GLN A 150 12.81 6.52 7.81
CA GLN A 150 12.58 7.37 6.65
C GLN A 150 11.30 8.20 6.77
N VAL A 151 10.18 7.55 7.11
CA VAL A 151 8.87 8.21 7.20
C VAL A 151 8.82 9.17 8.39
N LEU A 152 9.36 8.79 9.55
CA LEU A 152 9.39 9.68 10.72
C LEU A 152 10.24 10.92 10.49
N ALA A 153 11.35 10.82 9.76
CA ALA A 153 12.16 11.98 9.39
C ALA A 153 11.36 12.99 8.55
N VAL A 154 10.60 12.50 7.56
CA VAL A 154 9.74 13.36 6.73
C VAL A 154 8.63 14.01 7.57
N LEU A 155 7.94 13.23 8.41
CA LEU A 155 6.86 13.73 9.26
C LEU A 155 7.36 14.79 10.26
N ALA A 156 8.54 14.59 10.84
CA ALA A 156 9.17 15.56 11.74
C ALA A 156 9.49 16.89 11.03
N HIS A 157 10.08 16.83 9.83
CA HIS A 157 10.34 18.03 9.01
C HIS A 157 9.04 18.72 8.56
N ALA A 158 7.97 17.96 8.35
CA ALA A 158 6.63 18.49 8.05
C ALA A 158 5.89 19.02 9.30
N THR A 159 6.54 19.04 10.46
CA THR A 159 5.98 19.48 11.76
C THR A 159 4.76 18.67 12.25
N LEU A 160 4.57 17.46 11.70
CA LEU A 160 3.46 16.57 12.02
C LEU A 160 3.78 15.70 13.24
N ARG A 161 2.77 15.49 14.09
CA ARG A 161 2.89 14.66 15.28
C ARG A 161 2.42 13.24 14.98
N VAL A 162 3.34 12.28 15.12
CA VAL A 162 3.03 10.86 14.91
C VAL A 162 2.11 10.37 16.03
N PRO A 163 0.96 9.76 15.70
CA PRO A 163 0.09 9.17 16.71
C PRO A 163 0.74 7.96 17.37
N PRO A 164 0.31 7.58 18.59
CA PRO A 164 0.75 6.34 19.19
C PRO A 164 0.30 5.14 18.35
N ASP A 165 1.14 4.11 18.28
CA ASP A 165 0.78 2.85 17.63
C ASP A 165 -0.44 2.25 18.33
N ARG A 166 -1.46 1.91 17.57
CA ARG A 166 -2.69 1.28 18.05
C ARG A 166 -3.01 0.07 17.18
N PRO A 167 -3.46 -1.04 17.79
CA PRO A 167 -3.92 -2.18 17.01
C PRO A 167 -5.13 -1.78 16.16
N ASN A 168 -5.15 -2.27 14.94
CA ASN A 168 -6.28 -2.14 14.03
C ASN A 168 -7.21 -3.36 14.20
N ALA A 169 -8.53 -3.13 14.09
CA ALA A 169 -9.53 -4.20 14.13
C ALA A 169 -9.60 -4.99 12.81
N HIS A 170 -9.12 -4.41 11.73
CA HIS A 170 -9.09 -5.02 10.40
C HIS A 170 -7.76 -5.75 10.20
N ALA A 171 -7.77 -6.72 9.30
CA ALA A 171 -6.59 -7.45 8.87
C ALA A 171 -6.80 -7.93 7.44
N GLY A 172 -6.66 -7.01 6.48
CA GLY A 172 -6.90 -7.25 5.06
C GLY A 172 -6.02 -8.36 4.50
N ARG A 173 -4.78 -8.47 4.96
CA ARG A 173 -3.88 -9.59 4.64
C ARG A 173 -4.41 -10.97 5.09
N HIS A 174 -5.39 -11.00 5.97
CA HIS A 174 -6.11 -12.19 6.42
C HIS A 174 -7.58 -12.21 5.96
N GLY A 175 -7.93 -11.44 4.93
CA GLY A 175 -9.28 -11.38 4.35
C GLY A 175 -10.33 -10.67 5.22
N ARG A 176 -9.91 -9.88 6.22
CA ARG A 176 -10.80 -9.08 7.07
C ARG A 176 -10.71 -7.61 6.70
N HIS A 177 -11.49 -7.22 5.74
CA HIS A 177 -11.49 -5.91 5.12
C HIS A 177 -12.40 -4.90 5.80
N SER A 178 -12.26 -3.64 5.39
CA SER A 178 -13.23 -2.59 5.70
C SER A 178 -14.41 -2.65 4.72
N GLU A 179 -15.52 -1.95 5.06
CA GLU A 179 -16.67 -1.80 4.18
C GLU A 179 -16.34 -1.17 2.81
N HIS A 180 -15.18 -0.56 2.68
CA HIS A 180 -14.78 0.15 1.46
C HIS A 180 -14.29 -0.79 0.35
N LEU A 181 -13.79 -1.98 0.68
CA LEU A 181 -13.28 -2.91 -0.33
C LEU A 181 -14.37 -3.34 -1.31
N GLY A 182 -15.58 -3.62 -0.82
CA GLY A 182 -16.70 -4.01 -1.67
C GLY A 182 -17.03 -2.97 -2.74
N HIS A 183 -16.95 -1.68 -2.40
CA HIS A 183 -17.14 -0.59 -3.37
C HIS A 183 -16.01 -0.54 -4.40
N LEU A 184 -14.76 -0.67 -3.96
CA LEU A 184 -13.60 -0.71 -4.87
C LEU A 184 -13.69 -1.90 -5.83
N LEU A 185 -14.04 -3.08 -5.35
CA LEU A 185 -14.18 -4.26 -6.20
C LEU A 185 -15.32 -4.13 -7.19
N ALA A 186 -16.45 -3.51 -6.80
CA ALA A 186 -17.55 -3.25 -7.71
C ALA A 186 -17.11 -2.39 -8.90
N ASP A 187 -16.30 -1.35 -8.66
CA ASP A 187 -15.78 -0.49 -9.72
C ASP A 187 -14.70 -1.20 -10.55
N LEU A 188 -13.73 -1.84 -9.90
CA LEU A 188 -12.60 -2.50 -10.56
C LEU A 188 -13.03 -3.69 -11.43
N GLN A 189 -14.01 -4.46 -10.98
CA GLN A 189 -14.43 -5.72 -11.60
C GLN A 189 -15.59 -5.54 -12.58
N TYR A 190 -16.15 -4.33 -12.70
CA TYR A 190 -17.37 -4.11 -13.46
C TYR A 190 -17.26 -4.58 -14.91
N LEU A 191 -16.22 -4.20 -15.63
CA LEU A 191 -16.07 -4.53 -17.05
C LEU A 191 -15.91 -6.04 -17.25
N GLN A 192 -15.04 -6.70 -16.51
CA GLN A 192 -14.80 -8.12 -16.62
C GLN A 192 -16.02 -8.97 -16.27
N ARG A 193 -16.84 -8.49 -15.31
CA ARG A 193 -18.09 -9.16 -14.92
C ARG A 193 -19.23 -8.89 -15.89
N ALA A 194 -19.33 -7.67 -16.43
CA ALA A 194 -20.39 -7.29 -17.38
C ALA A 194 -20.15 -7.88 -18.79
N TYR A 195 -18.89 -8.06 -19.18
CA TYR A 195 -18.50 -8.53 -20.51
C TYR A 195 -17.50 -9.69 -20.43
N PRO A 196 -17.92 -10.88 -19.96
CA PRO A 196 -17.04 -12.03 -19.83
C PRO A 196 -16.38 -12.39 -21.16
N GLY A 197 -15.05 -12.56 -21.17
CA GLY A 197 -14.29 -12.86 -22.39
C GLY A 197 -14.07 -11.66 -23.32
N GLY A 198 -14.39 -10.45 -22.87
CA GLY A 198 -14.04 -9.20 -23.57
C GLY A 198 -12.53 -9.10 -23.79
N ARG A 199 -12.13 -8.52 -24.93
CA ARG A 199 -10.73 -8.19 -25.22
C ARG A 199 -10.65 -6.70 -25.45
N TRP A 200 -9.70 -6.05 -24.80
CA TRP A 200 -9.53 -4.59 -24.75
C TRP A 200 -8.24 -4.20 -25.47
#